data_ff30c29273b256532106130fd66bf7df
#
_entry.id   ff30c29273b256532106130fd66bf7df
#
_cell.length_a   1.000
_cell.length_b   1.000
_cell.length_c   1.000
_cell.angle_alpha   90.00
_cell.angle_beta   90.00
_cell.angle_gamma   90.00
#
_symmetry.space_group_name_H-M   'P 1'
#
loop_
_entity.id
_entity.type
_entity.pdbx_description
1 polymer ?
#
loop_
_entity_poly.entity_id
_entity_poly.type
_entity_poly.pdbx_seq_one_letter_code
_entity_poly.pdbx_strand_id
1 'polypeptide(L)'
;MIIAFCLYKYFPYGGLQRDFMRIAQTVASRGHHVKVFTQQWQGEHPEQFEIVLVPVTARTNHGRNAQYHQWVENELKVHPVDRVVGFNKMPGLDVYYAADVCYAEKVEREKGFFYKLTARYRHYAQFEKATFQQGKKTQLLMLTPTQIADFKKHYQTESDRFHIMPPGIYPDRKYSNQIADSRQVYRQKNGIDPQQLMVLQVGSDFKRKGVFRSLEAIAVLPETLRKRTRFLVVGQDKPGRFEARARQLGIADNVQFFSGRDDVAELMAAADILIHPAVQEAAGIVLLEAIVSGLPVLVTEVCGYAHYIESARCGEVIPEPFNQSTLNRSLFNALENDALRNQWAEHARHYADSEDLYSLPEKVADIILGCEHD
;
A
#
# COMPACT_ATOMS: atom_id res chain seq x y z
N MET A 1 27.06 -13.19 2.05
CA MET A 1 26.97 -12.02 1.17
C MET A 1 26.72 -10.77 1.98
N ILE A 2 27.19 -9.63 1.50
CA ILE A 2 26.86 -8.29 2.01
C ILE A 2 25.79 -7.68 1.09
N ILE A 3 24.60 -7.44 1.59
CA ILE A 3 23.47 -6.90 0.81
C ILE A 3 23.20 -5.46 1.25
N ALA A 4 23.36 -4.51 0.32
CA ALA A 4 23.02 -3.12 0.57
C ALA A 4 21.56 -2.82 0.24
N PHE A 5 20.80 -2.34 1.21
CA PHE A 5 19.43 -1.89 1.04
C PHE A 5 19.39 -0.36 0.99
N CYS A 6 18.79 0.19 -0.04
CA CYS A 6 18.68 1.62 -0.30
C CYS A 6 17.23 2.08 -0.18
N LEU A 7 16.92 2.87 0.85
CA LEU A 7 15.63 3.54 0.96
C LEU A 7 15.80 4.95 1.53
N TYR A 8 15.02 5.93 1.03
CA TYR A 8 15.21 7.31 1.45
C TYR A 8 14.85 7.57 2.90
N LYS A 9 13.79 6.95 3.41
CA LYS A 9 13.32 7.14 4.79
C LYS A 9 12.71 5.87 5.35
N TYR A 10 13.03 5.56 6.58
CA TYR A 10 12.36 4.52 7.35
C TYR A 10 11.52 5.13 8.48
N PHE A 11 10.28 4.63 8.63
CA PHE A 11 9.36 4.87 9.73
C PHE A 11 8.40 3.66 9.85
N PRO A 12 7.96 3.26 11.07
CA PRO A 12 7.31 1.97 11.29
C PRO A 12 5.96 1.75 10.58
N TYR A 13 5.24 2.84 10.24
CA TYR A 13 3.84 2.78 9.79
C TYR A 13 3.64 2.84 8.27
N GLY A 14 4.70 2.87 7.47
CA GLY A 14 4.62 2.89 6.00
C GLY A 14 4.53 1.51 5.40
N GLY A 15 3.69 1.30 4.37
CA GLY A 15 3.59 0.00 3.67
C GLY A 15 4.95 -0.44 3.10
N LEU A 16 5.59 0.44 2.32
CA LEU A 16 6.93 0.19 1.77
C LEU A 16 7.96 -0.13 2.85
N GLN A 17 7.93 0.59 3.98
CA GLN A 17 8.87 0.41 5.08
C GLN A 17 8.66 -0.90 5.81
N ARG A 18 7.42 -1.35 5.94
CA ARG A 18 7.08 -2.67 6.52
C ARG A 18 7.59 -3.80 5.63
N ASP A 19 7.37 -3.70 4.31
CA ASP A 19 7.89 -4.69 3.37
C ASP A 19 9.42 -4.71 3.38
N PHE A 20 10.08 -3.54 3.34
CA PHE A 20 11.53 -3.43 3.50
C PHE A 20 12.01 -4.15 4.76
N MET A 21 11.42 -3.87 5.91
CA MET A 21 11.85 -4.46 7.18
C MET A 21 11.78 -6.00 7.14
N ARG A 22 10.67 -6.55 6.67
CA ARG A 22 10.47 -7.99 6.58
C ARG A 22 11.46 -8.65 5.62
N ILE A 23 11.64 -8.07 4.43
CA ILE A 23 12.58 -8.57 3.42
C ILE A 23 14.02 -8.54 3.98
N ALA A 24 14.42 -7.42 4.59
CA ALA A 24 15.76 -7.29 5.17
C ALA A 24 15.97 -8.27 6.35
N GLN A 25 14.96 -8.49 7.20
CA GLN A 25 14.99 -9.48 8.28
C GLN A 25 15.10 -10.91 7.72
N THR A 26 14.36 -11.23 6.65
CA THR A 26 14.45 -12.55 6.00
C THR A 26 15.85 -12.78 5.42
N VAL A 27 16.45 -11.77 4.78
CA VAL A 27 17.84 -11.87 4.28
C VAL A 27 18.84 -12.06 5.44
N ALA A 28 18.68 -11.31 6.53
CA ALA A 28 19.55 -11.44 7.71
C ALA A 28 19.39 -12.79 8.39
N SER A 29 18.17 -13.33 8.54
CA SER A 29 17.90 -14.64 9.16
C SER A 29 18.50 -15.81 8.36
N ARG A 30 18.76 -15.61 7.06
CA ARG A 30 19.47 -16.56 6.20
C ARG A 30 21.01 -16.45 6.30
N GLY A 31 21.52 -15.67 7.26
CA GLY A 31 22.97 -15.55 7.54
C GLY A 31 23.70 -14.53 6.65
N HIS A 32 23.00 -13.61 5.99
CA HIS A 32 23.63 -12.57 5.18
C HIS A 32 23.73 -11.24 5.93
N HIS A 33 24.80 -10.48 5.65
CA HIS A 33 25.00 -9.17 6.27
C HIS A 33 24.14 -8.11 5.57
N VAL A 34 23.32 -7.42 6.35
CA VAL A 34 22.39 -6.38 5.86
C VAL A 34 22.95 -5.00 6.20
N LYS A 35 23.31 -4.23 5.14
CA LYS A 35 23.74 -2.83 5.23
C LYS A 35 22.63 -1.94 4.69
N VAL A 36 22.15 -0.99 5.48
CA VAL A 36 21.03 -0.11 5.10
C VAL A 36 21.49 1.32 4.93
N PHE A 37 21.36 1.86 3.73
CA PHE A 37 21.59 3.28 3.45
C PHE A 37 20.25 4.03 3.51
N THR A 38 20.16 5.06 4.35
CA THR A 38 18.93 5.87 4.49
C THR A 38 19.25 7.31 4.86
N GLN A 39 18.39 8.27 4.48
CA GLN A 39 18.52 9.67 4.89
C GLN A 39 17.98 9.91 6.31
N GLN A 40 17.03 9.06 6.76
CA GLN A 40 16.34 9.22 8.03
C GLN A 40 15.80 7.87 8.50
N TRP A 41 16.02 7.57 9.77
CA TRP A 41 15.49 6.39 10.43
C TRP A 41 14.68 6.82 11.67
N GLN A 42 13.48 6.27 11.81
CA GLN A 42 12.62 6.46 13.00
C GLN A 42 12.28 5.10 13.59
N GLY A 43 12.37 4.97 14.91
CA GLY A 43 12.11 3.72 15.63
C GLY A 43 13.40 2.99 16.03
N GLU A 44 13.23 1.79 16.55
CA GLU A 44 14.35 0.95 17.00
C GLU A 44 15.25 0.53 15.84
N HIS A 45 16.54 0.39 16.14
CA HIS A 45 17.53 -0.13 15.22
C HIS A 45 17.65 -1.64 15.43
N PRO A 46 17.27 -2.49 14.44
CA PRO A 46 17.51 -3.93 14.54
C PRO A 46 19.03 -4.21 14.69
N GLU A 47 19.40 -4.97 15.70
CA GLU A 47 20.81 -5.28 15.99
C GLU A 47 21.54 -5.97 14.83
N GLN A 48 20.80 -6.72 14.01
CA GLN A 48 21.33 -7.44 12.86
C GLN A 48 21.56 -6.56 11.62
N PHE A 49 21.24 -5.25 11.66
CA PHE A 49 21.43 -4.34 10.54
C PHE A 49 22.53 -3.32 10.80
N GLU A 50 23.41 -3.14 9.82
CA GLU A 50 24.30 -1.98 9.77
C GLU A 50 23.55 -0.81 9.14
N ILE A 51 23.10 0.17 9.95
CA ILE A 51 22.35 1.33 9.45
C ILE A 51 23.29 2.52 9.26
N VAL A 52 23.37 2.99 8.02
CA VAL A 52 24.20 4.14 7.62
C VAL A 52 23.28 5.32 7.27
N LEU A 53 23.37 6.37 8.07
CA LEU A 53 22.65 7.62 7.83
C LEU A 53 23.42 8.47 6.80
N VAL A 54 22.86 8.59 5.60
CA VAL A 54 23.48 9.35 4.50
C VAL A 54 23.23 10.85 4.69
N PRO A 55 24.29 11.67 4.80
CA PRO A 55 24.14 13.10 5.01
C PRO A 55 23.63 13.78 3.73
N VAL A 56 22.51 14.51 3.87
CA VAL A 56 21.93 15.30 2.77
C VAL A 56 21.54 16.69 3.28
N THR A 57 21.91 17.73 2.53
CA THR A 57 21.73 19.14 2.91
C THR A 57 20.77 19.90 1.99
N ALA A 58 20.48 19.37 0.81
CA ALA A 58 19.61 20.02 -0.17
C ALA A 58 18.20 20.26 0.38
N ARG A 59 17.63 21.43 0.04
CA ARG A 59 16.30 21.84 0.52
C ARG A 59 15.13 21.15 -0.20
N THR A 60 15.36 20.68 -1.43
CA THR A 60 14.33 20.02 -2.24
C THR A 60 14.47 18.51 -2.17
N ASN A 61 13.36 17.78 -2.28
CA ASN A 61 13.39 16.31 -2.26
C ASN A 61 14.26 15.73 -3.38
N HIS A 62 14.13 16.24 -4.61
CA HIS A 62 14.94 15.75 -5.73
C HIS A 62 16.43 16.06 -5.54
N GLY A 63 16.78 17.22 -4.94
CA GLY A 63 18.16 17.52 -4.60
C GLY A 63 18.73 16.60 -3.52
N ARG A 64 17.94 16.30 -2.47
CA ARG A 64 18.34 15.36 -1.42
C ARG A 64 18.54 13.94 -1.99
N ASN A 65 17.66 13.51 -2.88
CA ASN A 65 17.76 12.19 -3.52
C ASN A 65 19.01 12.11 -4.44
N ALA A 66 19.36 13.21 -5.13
CA ALA A 66 20.57 13.27 -5.92
C ALA A 66 21.84 13.19 -5.04
N GLN A 67 21.90 13.94 -3.93
CA GLN A 67 23.00 13.87 -2.97
C GLN A 67 23.11 12.46 -2.34
N TYR A 68 21.99 11.87 -1.97
CA TYR A 68 21.92 10.51 -1.44
C TYR A 68 22.53 9.49 -2.42
N HIS A 69 22.07 9.50 -3.68
CA HIS A 69 22.60 8.60 -4.70
C HIS A 69 24.11 8.78 -4.88
N GLN A 70 24.58 10.03 -5.03
CA GLN A 70 25.99 10.31 -5.22
C GLN A 70 26.84 9.83 -4.03
N TRP A 71 26.35 10.01 -2.81
CA TRP A 71 27.04 9.55 -1.61
C TRP A 71 27.11 8.01 -1.56
N VAL A 72 25.98 7.31 -1.81
CA VAL A 72 25.93 5.85 -1.84
C VAL A 72 26.83 5.29 -2.94
N GLU A 73 26.81 5.87 -4.15
CA GLU A 73 27.70 5.46 -5.24
C GLU A 73 29.18 5.56 -4.86
N ASN A 74 29.58 6.63 -4.18
CA ASN A 74 30.95 6.83 -3.72
C ASN A 74 31.33 5.84 -2.61
N GLU A 75 30.43 5.60 -1.66
CA GLU A 75 30.63 4.63 -0.57
C GLU A 75 30.83 3.21 -1.12
N LEU A 76 30.00 2.80 -2.10
CA LEU A 76 30.09 1.48 -2.73
C LEU A 76 31.33 1.27 -3.59
N LYS A 77 31.99 2.36 -4.07
CA LYS A 77 33.30 2.26 -4.73
C LYS A 77 34.43 1.96 -3.74
N VAL A 78 34.29 2.44 -2.50
CA VAL A 78 35.32 2.23 -1.44
C VAL A 78 35.03 0.93 -0.67
N HIS A 79 33.76 0.65 -0.41
CA HIS A 79 33.29 -0.51 0.33
C HIS A 79 32.28 -1.30 -0.53
N PRO A 80 32.77 -2.12 -1.46
CA PRO A 80 31.90 -2.88 -2.36
C PRO A 80 31.03 -3.88 -1.61
N VAL A 81 29.84 -4.15 -2.15
CA VAL A 81 28.88 -5.15 -1.65
C VAL A 81 28.52 -6.12 -2.75
N ASP A 82 27.92 -7.26 -2.38
CA ASP A 82 27.55 -8.30 -3.36
C ASP A 82 26.29 -7.94 -4.16
N ARG A 83 25.33 -7.22 -3.54
CA ARG A 83 24.07 -6.80 -4.17
C ARG A 83 23.60 -5.46 -3.62
N VAL A 84 22.99 -4.64 -4.51
CA VAL A 84 22.34 -3.36 -4.16
C VAL A 84 20.85 -3.45 -4.44
N VAL A 85 20.03 -3.39 -3.41
CA VAL A 85 18.58 -3.50 -3.46
C VAL A 85 17.95 -2.14 -3.19
N GLY A 86 17.15 -1.62 -4.11
CA GLY A 86 16.49 -0.33 -3.98
C GLY A 86 15.01 -0.44 -3.67
N PHE A 87 14.56 0.34 -2.68
CA PHE A 87 13.15 0.60 -2.38
C PHE A 87 12.69 1.96 -2.93
N ASN A 88 13.58 2.67 -3.57
CA ASN A 88 13.33 3.87 -4.35
C ASN A 88 14.12 3.80 -5.65
N LYS A 89 13.57 4.34 -6.74
CA LYS A 89 14.23 4.36 -8.05
C LYS A 89 15.52 5.16 -7.98
N MET A 90 16.62 4.55 -8.36
CA MET A 90 17.93 5.21 -8.50
C MET A 90 18.86 4.42 -9.43
N PRO A 91 19.90 5.05 -10.01
CA PRO A 91 20.93 4.32 -10.76
C PRO A 91 21.70 3.31 -9.88
N GLY A 92 22.23 2.24 -10.49
CA GLY A 92 23.17 1.32 -9.84
C GLY A 92 22.51 0.22 -8.98
N LEU A 93 21.22 -0.05 -9.15
CA LEU A 93 20.52 -1.14 -8.46
C LEU A 93 20.66 -2.47 -9.21
N ASP A 94 20.93 -3.55 -8.47
CA ASP A 94 20.80 -4.93 -8.95
C ASP A 94 19.36 -5.40 -8.90
N VAL A 95 18.62 -5.03 -7.83
CA VAL A 95 17.22 -5.37 -7.62
C VAL A 95 16.45 -4.11 -7.22
N TYR A 96 15.28 -3.90 -7.80
CA TYR A 96 14.37 -2.79 -7.44
C TYR A 96 13.00 -3.32 -7.02
N TYR A 97 12.57 -2.97 -5.80
CA TYR A 97 11.23 -3.23 -5.27
C TYR A 97 10.27 -2.14 -5.73
N ALA A 98 9.40 -2.47 -6.69
CA ALA A 98 8.59 -1.51 -7.44
C ALA A 98 7.25 -1.18 -6.74
N ALA A 99 7.31 -0.49 -5.62
CA ALA A 99 6.12 -0.02 -4.90
C ALA A 99 5.48 1.25 -5.47
N ASP A 100 6.19 1.96 -6.36
CA ASP A 100 5.73 3.22 -6.96
C ASP A 100 5.25 3.02 -8.41
N VAL A 101 4.21 3.76 -8.80
CA VAL A 101 3.70 3.79 -10.18
C VAL A 101 4.75 4.31 -11.17
N CYS A 102 4.56 4.04 -12.47
CA CYS A 102 5.37 4.62 -13.52
C CYS A 102 5.25 6.15 -13.52
N TYR A 103 6.36 6.83 -13.25
CA TYR A 103 6.39 8.30 -13.15
C TYR A 103 6.15 8.98 -14.50
N ALA A 104 6.70 8.42 -15.58
CA ALA A 104 6.50 8.94 -16.94
C ALA A 104 5.01 8.92 -17.31
N GLU A 105 4.31 7.79 -17.10
CA GLU A 105 2.88 7.66 -17.36
C GLU A 105 2.06 8.60 -16.48
N LYS A 106 2.38 8.68 -15.19
CA LYS A 106 1.74 9.62 -14.27
C LYS A 106 1.84 11.06 -14.72
N VAL A 107 3.02 11.47 -15.20
CA VAL A 107 3.24 12.83 -15.70
C VAL A 107 2.46 13.10 -16.98
N GLU A 108 2.38 12.12 -17.89
CA GLU A 108 1.56 12.26 -19.10
C GLU A 108 0.08 12.48 -18.79
N ARG A 109 -0.46 11.73 -17.84
CA ARG A 109 -1.89 11.81 -17.47
C ARG A 109 -2.24 13.07 -16.66
N GLU A 110 -1.33 13.52 -15.78
CA GLU A 110 -1.68 14.51 -14.75
C GLU A 110 -1.05 15.89 -14.94
N LYS A 111 -0.01 16.03 -15.78
CA LYS A 111 0.81 17.25 -15.87
C LYS A 111 0.88 17.80 -17.28
N GLY A 112 0.86 19.13 -17.38
CA GLY A 112 1.06 19.81 -18.66
C GLY A 112 2.52 19.76 -19.12
N PHE A 113 2.74 20.09 -20.39
CA PHE A 113 4.03 20.08 -21.07
C PHE A 113 5.14 20.83 -20.30
N PHE A 114 4.85 22.00 -19.77
CA PHE A 114 5.82 22.82 -19.05
C PHE A 114 6.40 22.14 -17.78
N TYR A 115 5.68 21.19 -17.19
CA TYR A 115 6.21 20.46 -16.05
C TYR A 115 7.46 19.64 -16.40
N LYS A 116 7.57 19.15 -17.65
CA LYS A 116 8.73 18.39 -18.15
C LYS A 116 10.01 19.22 -18.20
N LEU A 117 9.92 20.54 -18.15
CA LEU A 117 11.07 21.46 -18.12
C LEU A 117 11.67 21.66 -16.73
N THR A 118 10.98 21.21 -15.67
CA THR A 118 11.42 21.40 -14.29
C THR A 118 12.61 20.48 -13.92
N ALA A 119 13.48 20.97 -13.01
CA ALA A 119 14.56 20.15 -12.45
C ALA A 119 14.02 18.91 -11.72
N ARG A 120 12.84 19.03 -11.10
CA ARG A 120 12.16 17.93 -10.43
C ARG A 120 11.81 16.81 -11.42
N TYR A 121 11.18 17.16 -12.56
CA TYR A 121 10.85 16.16 -13.59
C TYR A 121 12.09 15.48 -14.11
N ARG A 122 13.13 16.25 -14.51
CA ARG A 122 14.37 15.71 -15.05
C ARG A 122 15.02 14.69 -14.11
N HIS A 123 15.07 15.01 -12.82
CA HIS A 123 15.63 14.11 -11.82
C HIS A 123 14.87 12.78 -11.73
N TYR A 124 13.55 12.82 -11.49
CA TYR A 124 12.78 11.59 -11.33
C TYR A 124 12.67 10.77 -12.61
N ALA A 125 12.56 11.42 -13.77
CA ALA A 125 12.55 10.74 -15.06
C ALA A 125 13.91 10.06 -15.35
N GLN A 126 15.04 10.71 -15.00
CA GLN A 126 16.37 10.13 -15.13
C GLN A 126 16.55 8.91 -14.23
N PHE A 127 16.09 8.97 -12.99
CA PHE A 127 16.21 7.87 -12.03
C PHE A 127 15.32 6.68 -12.44
N GLU A 128 14.10 6.94 -12.90
CA GLU A 128 13.23 5.89 -13.44
C GLU A 128 13.84 5.28 -14.71
N LYS A 129 14.35 6.10 -15.64
CA LYS A 129 15.03 5.63 -16.83
C LYS A 129 16.25 4.76 -16.51
N ALA A 130 17.04 5.15 -15.50
CA ALA A 130 18.22 4.38 -15.10
C ALA A 130 17.87 2.99 -14.57
N THR A 131 16.67 2.82 -13.99
CA THR A 131 16.19 1.55 -13.45
C THR A 131 15.50 0.68 -14.51
N PHE A 132 14.65 1.28 -15.37
CA PHE A 132 13.74 0.55 -16.26
C PHE A 132 14.16 0.48 -17.73
N GLN A 133 15.01 1.38 -18.22
CA GLN A 133 15.34 1.42 -19.64
C GLN A 133 15.89 0.08 -20.14
N GLN A 134 15.56 -0.24 -21.39
CA GLN A 134 16.14 -1.37 -22.13
C GLN A 134 17.67 -1.44 -22.00
N GLY A 135 18.22 -2.65 -21.90
CA GLY A 135 19.66 -2.92 -21.74
C GLY A 135 20.17 -2.79 -20.31
N LYS A 136 19.32 -2.48 -19.33
CA LYS A 136 19.69 -2.53 -17.90
C LYS A 136 19.59 -3.94 -17.36
N LYS A 137 20.35 -4.24 -16.28
CA LYS A 137 20.36 -5.58 -15.64
C LYS A 137 19.54 -5.66 -14.37
N THR A 138 19.00 -4.52 -13.90
CA THR A 138 18.20 -4.44 -12.66
C THR A 138 17.01 -5.37 -12.73
N GLN A 139 16.88 -6.30 -11.77
CA GLN A 139 15.70 -7.15 -11.61
C GLN A 139 14.57 -6.33 -10.96
N LEU A 140 13.37 -6.44 -11.48
CA LEU A 140 12.23 -5.56 -11.16
C LEU A 140 11.15 -6.37 -10.44
N LEU A 141 11.03 -6.19 -9.12
CA LEU A 141 10.06 -6.89 -8.29
C LEU A 141 8.75 -6.12 -8.31
N MET A 142 7.79 -6.59 -9.10
CA MET A 142 6.52 -5.91 -9.33
C MET A 142 5.46 -6.41 -8.36
N LEU A 143 4.73 -5.49 -7.73
CA LEU A 143 3.62 -5.82 -6.84
C LEU A 143 2.33 -6.12 -7.60
N THR A 144 2.20 -5.57 -8.82
CA THR A 144 1.02 -5.76 -9.66
C THR A 144 1.40 -5.88 -11.13
N PRO A 145 0.70 -6.72 -11.92
CA PRO A 145 0.96 -6.84 -13.35
C PRO A 145 0.56 -5.58 -14.14
N THR A 146 -0.38 -4.78 -13.63
CA THR A 146 -0.94 -3.62 -14.33
C THR A 146 0.11 -2.56 -14.66
N GLN A 147 1.12 -2.39 -13.80
CA GLN A 147 2.17 -1.40 -14.01
C GLN A 147 3.22 -1.80 -15.06
N ILE A 148 3.34 -3.09 -15.38
CA ILE A 148 4.32 -3.59 -16.36
C ILE A 148 4.09 -2.97 -17.74
N ALA A 149 2.82 -2.82 -18.15
CA ALA A 149 2.47 -2.22 -19.42
C ALA A 149 2.99 -0.78 -19.56
N ASP A 150 2.87 0.02 -18.50
CA ASP A 150 3.34 1.40 -18.48
C ASP A 150 4.87 1.48 -18.62
N PHE A 151 5.62 0.63 -17.92
CA PHE A 151 7.08 0.60 -18.01
C PHE A 151 7.56 0.10 -19.38
N LYS A 152 6.91 -0.91 -19.96
CA LYS A 152 7.21 -1.35 -21.34
C LYS A 152 6.95 -0.27 -22.35
N LYS A 153 5.84 0.45 -22.23
CA LYS A 153 5.48 1.58 -23.12
C LYS A 153 6.55 2.67 -23.13
N HIS A 154 7.03 3.08 -21.93
CA HIS A 154 7.93 4.23 -21.82
C HIS A 154 9.42 3.88 -21.94
N TYR A 155 9.82 2.66 -21.58
CA TYR A 155 11.24 2.31 -21.44
C TYR A 155 11.66 1.08 -22.25
N GLN A 156 10.73 0.42 -22.94
CA GLN A 156 10.97 -0.83 -23.71
C GLN A 156 11.66 -1.90 -22.85
N THR A 157 11.31 -1.93 -21.56
CA THR A 157 11.89 -2.83 -20.58
C THR A 157 11.66 -4.29 -20.94
N GLU A 158 12.67 -5.12 -20.86
CA GLU A 158 12.63 -6.55 -21.17
C GLU A 158 11.71 -7.31 -20.21
N SER A 159 10.99 -8.29 -20.76
CA SER A 159 9.98 -9.05 -19.99
C SER A 159 10.58 -9.94 -18.90
N ASP A 160 11.76 -10.49 -19.13
CA ASP A 160 12.51 -11.37 -18.23
C ASP A 160 13.06 -10.67 -16.98
N ARG A 161 13.08 -9.35 -16.98
CA ARG A 161 13.46 -8.54 -15.82
C ARG A 161 12.32 -8.32 -14.82
N PHE A 162 11.07 -8.56 -15.23
CA PHE A 162 9.90 -8.38 -14.38
C PHE A 162 9.55 -9.66 -13.61
N HIS A 163 9.56 -9.58 -12.30
CA HIS A 163 9.12 -10.63 -11.40
C HIS A 163 7.88 -10.16 -10.65
N ILE A 164 6.74 -10.82 -10.86
CA ILE A 164 5.52 -10.50 -10.11
C ILE A 164 5.63 -11.18 -8.74
N MET A 165 5.60 -10.36 -7.70
CA MET A 165 5.68 -10.84 -6.33
C MET A 165 4.30 -11.19 -5.78
N PRO A 166 4.17 -12.26 -4.99
CA PRO A 166 2.96 -12.49 -4.22
C PRO A 166 2.79 -11.38 -3.18
N PRO A 167 1.62 -11.24 -2.59
CA PRO A 167 1.43 -10.33 -1.45
C PRO A 167 2.28 -10.70 -0.24
N GLY A 168 2.43 -9.74 0.68
CA GLY A 168 3.22 -9.90 1.89
C GLY A 168 2.44 -9.53 3.16
N ILE A 169 1.29 -10.14 3.38
CA ILE A 169 0.53 -9.94 4.62
C ILE A 169 1.24 -10.63 5.79
N TYR A 170 1.12 -10.06 6.98
CA TYR A 170 1.59 -10.73 8.19
C TYR A 170 0.69 -11.92 8.53
N PRO A 171 1.23 -13.11 8.78
CA PRO A 171 0.42 -14.30 9.10
C PRO A 171 -0.44 -14.15 10.37
N ASP A 172 0.00 -13.32 11.33
CA ASP A 172 -0.74 -12.98 12.56
C ASP A 172 -2.00 -12.14 12.31
N ARG A 173 -2.14 -11.58 11.11
CA ARG A 173 -3.34 -10.84 10.67
C ARG A 173 -4.46 -11.71 10.15
N LYS A 174 -4.20 -13.00 9.97
CA LYS A 174 -5.20 -13.96 9.47
C LYS A 174 -6.32 -14.13 10.48
N TYR A 175 -7.57 -14.15 9.96
CA TYR A 175 -8.76 -14.41 10.77
C TYR A 175 -8.59 -15.67 11.62
N SER A 176 -8.93 -15.59 12.90
CA SER A 176 -8.91 -16.69 13.85
C SER A 176 -10.09 -16.57 14.80
N ASN A 177 -10.39 -17.61 15.58
CA ASN A 177 -11.42 -17.54 16.61
C ASN A 177 -11.14 -16.41 17.62
N GLN A 178 -9.89 -16.12 17.92
CA GLN A 178 -9.50 -14.99 18.77
C GLN A 178 -9.90 -13.64 18.17
N ILE A 179 -9.86 -13.50 16.82
CA ILE A 179 -10.31 -12.30 16.11
C ILE A 179 -11.84 -12.21 16.11
N ALA A 180 -12.55 -13.33 16.00
CA ALA A 180 -14.01 -13.36 16.12
C ALA A 180 -14.46 -12.88 17.51
N ASP A 181 -13.82 -13.34 18.57
CA ASP A 181 -14.07 -12.88 19.94
C ASP A 181 -13.71 -11.40 20.09
N SER A 182 -12.64 -10.95 19.43
CA SER A 182 -12.22 -9.54 19.48
C SER A 182 -13.23 -8.60 18.84
N ARG A 183 -14.02 -9.02 17.83
CA ARG A 183 -15.10 -8.21 17.25
C ARG A 183 -16.10 -7.75 18.30
N GLN A 184 -16.63 -8.71 19.08
CA GLN A 184 -17.63 -8.41 20.10
C GLN A 184 -17.02 -7.55 21.20
N VAL A 185 -15.84 -7.92 21.71
CA VAL A 185 -15.10 -7.20 22.74
C VAL A 185 -14.80 -5.77 22.30
N TYR A 186 -14.30 -5.59 21.06
CA TYR A 186 -13.98 -4.27 20.53
C TYR A 186 -15.23 -3.39 20.43
N ARG A 187 -16.32 -3.91 19.86
CA ARG A 187 -17.59 -3.18 19.72
C ARG A 187 -18.15 -2.78 21.08
N GLN A 188 -18.17 -3.70 22.05
CA GLN A 188 -18.63 -3.43 23.40
C GLN A 188 -17.76 -2.36 24.11
N LYS A 189 -16.44 -2.49 24.05
CA LYS A 189 -15.49 -1.55 24.64
C LYS A 189 -15.62 -0.13 24.07
N ASN A 190 -15.98 -0.01 22.79
CA ASN A 190 -16.11 1.27 22.09
C ASN A 190 -17.57 1.76 21.99
N GLY A 191 -18.51 1.14 22.70
CA GLY A 191 -19.92 1.56 22.73
C GLY A 191 -20.61 1.47 21.36
N ILE A 192 -20.22 0.49 20.53
CA ILE A 192 -20.84 0.22 19.24
C ILE A 192 -21.97 -0.77 19.45
N ASP A 193 -23.22 -0.31 19.26
CA ASP A 193 -24.41 -1.14 19.38
C ASP A 193 -24.37 -2.32 18.38
N PRO A 194 -24.84 -3.52 18.75
CA PRO A 194 -24.91 -4.65 17.84
C PRO A 194 -25.67 -4.39 16.53
N GLN A 195 -26.64 -3.48 16.54
CA GLN A 195 -27.42 -3.09 15.35
C GLN A 195 -26.75 -1.98 14.52
N GLN A 196 -25.73 -1.32 15.03
CA GLN A 196 -24.97 -0.34 14.28
C GLN A 196 -24.10 -1.03 13.23
N LEU A 197 -24.01 -0.41 12.05
CA LEU A 197 -23.13 -0.81 10.95
C LEU A 197 -21.86 0.04 10.97
N MET A 198 -20.72 -0.60 10.86
CA MET A 198 -19.41 0.05 10.89
C MET A 198 -18.74 -0.04 9.52
N VAL A 199 -18.70 1.07 8.83
CA VAL A 199 -17.93 1.24 7.58
C VAL A 199 -16.55 1.73 7.92
N LEU A 200 -15.51 1.05 7.43
CA LEU A 200 -14.11 1.38 7.72
C LEU A 200 -13.39 1.83 6.47
N GLN A 201 -12.58 2.87 6.57
CA GLN A 201 -11.61 3.27 5.55
C GLN A 201 -10.25 3.49 6.20
N VAL A 202 -9.21 2.83 5.69
CA VAL A 202 -7.85 2.89 6.24
C VAL A 202 -6.86 3.35 5.18
N GLY A 203 -6.01 4.32 5.54
CA GLY A 203 -4.90 4.77 4.73
C GLY A 203 -4.68 6.28 4.78
N SER A 204 -3.43 6.71 4.72
CA SER A 204 -3.01 8.12 4.65
C SER A 204 -3.21 8.71 3.25
N ASP A 205 -3.15 10.06 3.13
CA ASP A 205 -3.52 10.79 1.92
C ASP A 205 -5.02 10.61 1.58
N PHE A 206 -5.88 11.07 2.47
CA PHE A 206 -7.34 10.93 2.39
C PHE A 206 -7.95 11.37 1.05
N LYS A 207 -7.33 12.39 0.40
CA LYS A 207 -7.77 12.82 -0.93
C LYS A 207 -7.56 11.74 -1.97
N ARG A 208 -6.36 11.16 -2.01
CA ARG A 208 -5.98 10.10 -2.96
C ARG A 208 -6.75 8.81 -2.68
N LYS A 209 -7.00 8.51 -1.40
CA LYS A 209 -7.80 7.36 -0.95
C LYS A 209 -9.31 7.52 -1.14
N GLY A 210 -9.78 8.68 -1.68
CA GLY A 210 -11.17 8.88 -2.04
C GLY A 210 -12.12 9.12 -0.87
N VAL A 211 -11.66 9.65 0.26
CA VAL A 211 -12.54 9.91 1.43
C VAL A 211 -13.72 10.79 1.08
N PHE A 212 -13.58 11.77 0.17
CA PHE A 212 -14.73 12.56 -0.30
C PHE A 212 -15.80 11.68 -0.97
N ARG A 213 -15.42 10.70 -1.78
CA ARG A 213 -16.32 9.75 -2.43
C ARG A 213 -17.08 8.91 -1.38
N SER A 214 -16.38 8.49 -0.32
CA SER A 214 -17.00 7.76 0.79
C SER A 214 -17.99 8.61 1.57
N LEU A 215 -17.64 9.86 1.87
CA LEU A 215 -18.56 10.80 2.56
C LEU A 215 -19.85 11.03 1.76
N GLU A 216 -19.75 11.18 0.45
CA GLU A 216 -20.91 11.33 -0.43
C GLU A 216 -21.77 10.05 -0.46
N ALA A 217 -21.15 8.88 -0.48
CA ALA A 217 -21.87 7.61 -0.44
C ALA A 217 -22.63 7.42 0.89
N ILE A 218 -22.03 7.79 2.03
CA ILE A 218 -22.70 7.74 3.34
C ILE A 218 -23.86 8.77 3.41
N ALA A 219 -23.67 9.96 2.85
CA ALA A 219 -24.68 11.03 2.92
C ALA A 219 -26.01 10.69 2.22
N VAL A 220 -25.95 9.91 1.14
CA VAL A 220 -27.14 9.56 0.35
C VAL A 220 -27.85 8.29 0.84
N LEU A 221 -27.35 7.63 1.87
CA LEU A 221 -28.04 6.49 2.49
C LEU A 221 -29.44 6.93 3.01
N PRO A 222 -30.46 6.07 2.92
CA PRO A 222 -31.75 6.33 3.58
C PRO A 222 -31.55 6.66 5.06
N GLU A 223 -32.37 7.57 5.59
CA GLU A 223 -32.20 8.09 6.95
C GLU A 223 -32.13 6.98 8.02
N THR A 224 -32.99 5.97 7.90
CA THR A 224 -33.03 4.82 8.81
C THR A 224 -31.71 4.05 8.84
N LEU A 225 -31.12 3.81 7.66
CA LEU A 225 -29.84 3.13 7.53
C LEU A 225 -28.69 4.03 7.97
N ARG A 226 -28.70 5.30 7.58
CA ARG A 226 -27.68 6.27 7.94
C ARG A 226 -27.57 6.45 9.46
N LYS A 227 -28.69 6.56 10.19
CA LYS A 227 -28.69 6.70 11.66
C LYS A 227 -27.99 5.53 12.38
N ARG A 228 -28.00 4.34 11.81
CA ARG A 228 -27.29 3.17 12.37
C ARG A 228 -25.92 2.92 11.76
N THR A 229 -25.46 3.77 10.83
CA THR A 229 -24.15 3.64 10.18
C THR A 229 -23.11 4.55 10.84
N ARG A 230 -21.99 3.98 11.25
CA ARG A 230 -20.77 4.71 11.65
C ARG A 230 -19.71 4.56 10.59
N PHE A 231 -19.11 5.66 10.19
CA PHE A 231 -17.99 5.68 9.23
C PHE A 231 -16.71 6.09 9.92
N LEU A 232 -15.74 5.18 9.99
CA LEU A 232 -14.45 5.38 10.63
C LEU A 232 -13.36 5.52 9.57
N VAL A 233 -12.61 6.60 9.62
CA VAL A 233 -11.49 6.90 8.73
C VAL A 233 -10.20 6.92 9.54
N VAL A 234 -9.26 6.05 9.21
CA VAL A 234 -7.98 5.89 9.94
C VAL A 234 -6.81 6.21 9.03
N GLY A 235 -5.94 7.14 9.42
CA GLY A 235 -4.73 7.46 8.66
C GLY A 235 -4.06 8.75 9.10
N GLN A 236 -2.78 8.88 8.76
CA GLN A 236 -1.98 10.07 9.08
C GLN A 236 -2.22 11.16 8.03
N ASP A 237 -3.30 11.93 8.19
CA ASP A 237 -3.61 13.10 7.36
C ASP A 237 -4.36 14.15 8.19
N LYS A 238 -4.47 15.36 7.67
CA LYS A 238 -5.23 16.45 8.31
C LYS A 238 -6.72 16.32 7.97
N PRO A 239 -7.59 16.01 8.94
CA PRO A 239 -9.00 15.70 8.66
C PRO A 239 -9.87 16.94 8.36
N GLY A 240 -9.45 18.15 8.73
CA GLY A 240 -10.28 19.34 8.80
C GLY A 240 -11.16 19.64 7.56
N ARG A 241 -10.65 19.45 6.35
CA ARG A 241 -11.45 19.65 5.11
C ARG A 241 -12.50 18.55 4.90
N PHE A 242 -12.24 17.35 5.38
CA PHE A 242 -13.16 16.21 5.27
C PHE A 242 -14.25 16.31 6.35
N GLU A 243 -13.89 16.75 7.55
CA GLU A 243 -14.85 17.08 8.61
C GLU A 243 -15.78 18.22 8.18
N ALA A 244 -15.22 19.27 7.54
CA ALA A 244 -16.03 20.35 6.97
C ALA A 244 -17.01 19.82 5.91
N ARG A 245 -16.56 18.89 5.05
CA ARG A 245 -17.45 18.26 4.06
C ARG A 245 -18.52 17.40 4.73
N ALA A 246 -18.19 16.62 5.76
CA ALA A 246 -19.16 15.83 6.52
C ALA A 246 -20.24 16.71 7.15
N ARG A 247 -19.86 17.89 7.73
CA ARG A 247 -20.83 18.88 8.23
C ARG A 247 -21.74 19.42 7.13
N GLN A 248 -21.18 19.79 5.96
CA GLN A 248 -21.98 20.27 4.82
C GLN A 248 -22.99 19.23 4.32
N LEU A 249 -22.62 17.95 4.39
CA LEU A 249 -23.48 16.83 3.99
C LEU A 249 -24.48 16.40 5.07
N GLY A 250 -24.43 16.98 6.28
CA GLY A 250 -25.30 16.63 7.40
C GLY A 250 -25.03 15.25 8.01
N ILE A 251 -23.78 14.76 7.92
CA ILE A 251 -23.36 13.44 8.39
C ILE A 251 -22.22 13.51 9.43
N ALA A 252 -21.99 14.68 10.03
CA ALA A 252 -20.89 14.84 10.99
C ALA A 252 -20.93 13.83 12.14
N ASP A 253 -22.12 13.52 12.64
CA ASP A 253 -22.32 12.57 13.74
C ASP A 253 -22.09 11.09 13.34
N ASN A 254 -22.08 10.80 12.04
CA ASN A 254 -21.82 9.47 11.52
C ASN A 254 -20.33 9.19 11.32
N VAL A 255 -19.46 10.22 11.29
CA VAL A 255 -18.08 10.11 10.81
C VAL A 255 -17.09 10.38 11.94
N GLN A 256 -16.10 9.52 12.08
CA GLN A 256 -14.97 9.70 12.98
C GLN A 256 -13.65 9.57 12.24
N PHE A 257 -12.74 10.53 12.47
CA PHE A 257 -11.38 10.50 11.93
C PHE A 257 -10.39 10.18 13.03
N PHE A 258 -9.50 9.23 12.75
CA PHE A 258 -8.42 8.84 13.64
C PHE A 258 -7.07 9.05 12.94
N SER A 259 -6.05 9.42 13.71
CA SER A 259 -4.65 9.32 13.28
C SER A 259 -4.25 7.85 13.04
N GLY A 260 -2.98 7.60 12.70
CA GLY A 260 -2.47 6.22 12.64
C GLY A 260 -2.70 5.49 13.97
N ARG A 261 -3.12 4.22 13.89
CA ARG A 261 -3.45 3.35 15.04
C ARG A 261 -2.74 2.01 14.90
N ASP A 262 -2.43 1.40 16.03
CA ASP A 262 -1.81 0.07 16.10
C ASP A 262 -2.85 -1.06 16.10
N ASP A 263 -4.11 -0.75 16.47
CA ASP A 263 -5.24 -1.69 16.56
C ASP A 263 -6.09 -1.76 15.28
N VAL A 264 -5.46 -1.56 14.11
CA VAL A 264 -6.18 -1.64 12.81
C VAL A 264 -6.74 -3.02 12.55
N ALA A 265 -6.08 -4.08 13.02
CA ALA A 265 -6.58 -5.45 12.88
C ALA A 265 -7.89 -5.66 13.65
N GLU A 266 -7.97 -5.16 14.87
CA GLU A 266 -9.19 -5.20 15.70
C GLU A 266 -10.31 -4.34 15.09
N LEU A 267 -9.96 -3.18 14.51
CA LEU A 267 -10.91 -2.35 13.77
C LEU A 267 -11.47 -3.08 12.55
N MET A 268 -10.63 -3.80 11.79
CA MET A 268 -11.09 -4.62 10.66
C MET A 268 -11.99 -5.76 11.12
N ALA A 269 -11.66 -6.43 12.22
CA ALA A 269 -12.52 -7.48 12.80
C ALA A 269 -13.86 -6.92 13.28
N ALA A 270 -13.89 -5.70 13.82
CA ALA A 270 -15.08 -5.03 14.32
C ALA A 270 -15.97 -4.45 13.21
N ALA A 271 -15.43 -4.14 12.05
CA ALA A 271 -16.13 -3.53 10.92
C ALA A 271 -17.08 -4.50 10.22
N ASP A 272 -18.02 -3.95 9.48
CA ASP A 272 -18.97 -4.70 8.62
C ASP A 272 -18.55 -4.64 7.15
N ILE A 273 -17.82 -3.59 6.75
CA ILE A 273 -17.32 -3.42 5.39
C ILE A 273 -16.14 -2.44 5.36
N LEU A 274 -15.14 -2.74 4.54
CA LEU A 274 -14.10 -1.79 4.15
C LEU A 274 -14.54 -1.06 2.87
N ILE A 275 -14.44 0.27 2.86
CA ILE A 275 -14.64 1.09 1.67
C ILE A 275 -13.33 1.74 1.25
N HIS A 276 -12.91 1.55 -0.01
CA HIS A 276 -11.64 2.07 -0.51
C HIS A 276 -11.76 2.63 -1.94
N PRO A 277 -12.55 3.71 -2.14
CA PRO A 277 -12.81 4.28 -3.45
C PRO A 277 -11.68 5.22 -3.90
N ALA A 278 -10.46 4.71 -3.92
CA ALA A 278 -9.27 5.50 -4.23
C ALA A 278 -9.38 6.17 -5.61
N VAL A 279 -8.75 7.33 -5.73
CA VAL A 279 -8.57 8.05 -7.01
C VAL A 279 -7.35 7.49 -7.75
N GLN A 280 -6.36 7.06 -6.98
CA GLN A 280 -5.14 6.43 -7.48
C GLN A 280 -4.51 5.58 -6.37
N GLU A 281 -4.17 4.32 -6.70
CA GLU A 281 -3.51 3.41 -5.77
C GLU A 281 -2.62 2.42 -6.53
N ALA A 282 -1.35 2.30 -6.14
CA ALA A 282 -0.40 1.41 -6.81
C ALA A 282 -0.69 -0.08 -6.51
N ALA A 283 -0.88 -0.40 -5.26
CA ALA A 283 -1.19 -1.75 -4.80
C ALA A 283 -2.47 -1.77 -3.97
N GLY A 284 -2.44 -1.22 -2.76
CA GLY A 284 -3.58 -1.22 -1.84
C GLY A 284 -3.54 -2.39 -0.87
N ILE A 285 -2.44 -2.53 -0.11
CA ILE A 285 -2.22 -3.61 0.85
C ILE A 285 -3.40 -3.79 1.83
N VAL A 286 -4.11 -2.71 2.16
CA VAL A 286 -5.28 -2.71 3.04
C VAL A 286 -6.41 -3.61 2.52
N LEU A 287 -6.50 -3.84 1.21
CA LEU A 287 -7.49 -4.75 0.61
C LEU A 287 -7.21 -6.19 1.00
N LEU A 288 -5.94 -6.57 1.00
CA LEU A 288 -5.50 -7.90 1.42
C LEU A 288 -5.59 -8.06 2.94
N GLU A 289 -5.30 -7.01 3.70
CA GLU A 289 -5.53 -6.99 5.16
C GLU A 289 -7.01 -7.22 5.47
N ALA A 290 -7.94 -6.66 4.67
CA ALA A 290 -9.37 -6.92 4.80
C ALA A 290 -9.72 -8.38 4.43
N ILE A 291 -9.20 -8.92 3.33
CA ILE A 291 -9.42 -10.33 2.93
C ILE A 291 -9.00 -11.27 4.07
N VAL A 292 -7.78 -11.14 4.60
CA VAL A 292 -7.29 -12.04 5.65
C VAL A 292 -8.02 -11.85 6.99
N SER A 293 -8.67 -10.69 7.20
CA SER A 293 -9.55 -10.43 8.35
C SER A 293 -10.99 -10.92 8.12
N GLY A 294 -11.33 -11.45 6.94
CA GLY A 294 -12.68 -11.83 6.60
C GLY A 294 -13.63 -10.63 6.44
N LEU A 295 -13.12 -9.43 6.12
CA LEU A 295 -13.90 -8.21 6.00
C LEU A 295 -14.30 -7.95 4.54
N PRO A 296 -15.59 -7.81 4.19
CA PRO A 296 -16.06 -7.43 2.87
C PRO A 296 -15.50 -6.10 2.39
N VAL A 297 -15.31 -5.94 1.08
CA VAL A 297 -14.63 -4.77 0.50
C VAL A 297 -15.41 -4.13 -0.64
N LEU A 298 -15.53 -2.80 -0.62
CA LEU A 298 -15.87 -1.99 -1.81
C LEU A 298 -14.64 -1.19 -2.24
N VAL A 299 -14.19 -1.38 -3.47
CA VAL A 299 -12.94 -0.81 -3.98
C VAL A 299 -13.10 -0.30 -5.40
N THR A 300 -12.31 0.69 -5.82
CA THR A 300 -12.22 1.13 -7.22
C THR A 300 -11.18 0.33 -8.00
N GLU A 301 -11.44 0.08 -9.27
CA GLU A 301 -10.59 -0.67 -10.21
C GLU A 301 -9.16 -0.11 -10.33
N VAL A 302 -8.96 1.18 -10.05
CA VAL A 302 -7.61 1.81 -10.07
C VAL A 302 -6.66 1.27 -9.00
N CYS A 303 -7.15 0.51 -8.04
CA CYS A 303 -6.31 -0.12 -7.03
C CYS A 303 -5.63 -1.37 -7.61
N GLY A 304 -4.31 -1.43 -7.55
CA GLY A 304 -3.57 -2.55 -8.14
C GLY A 304 -3.97 -3.93 -7.61
N TYR A 305 -4.43 -4.00 -6.36
CA TYR A 305 -4.92 -5.23 -5.73
C TYR A 305 -6.44 -5.42 -5.80
N ALA A 306 -7.17 -4.60 -6.57
CA ALA A 306 -8.62 -4.77 -6.75
C ALA A 306 -8.98 -6.15 -7.31
N HIS A 307 -8.15 -6.72 -8.18
CA HIS A 307 -8.35 -8.06 -8.76
C HIS A 307 -8.42 -9.19 -7.70
N TYR A 308 -7.79 -9.01 -6.53
CA TYR A 308 -7.92 -9.98 -5.43
C TYR A 308 -9.33 -9.99 -4.83
N ILE A 309 -10.01 -8.83 -4.81
CA ILE A 309 -11.41 -8.76 -4.34
C ILE A 309 -12.35 -9.50 -5.29
N GLU A 310 -12.14 -9.37 -6.61
CA GLU A 310 -12.89 -10.11 -7.62
C GLU A 310 -12.60 -11.62 -7.54
N SER A 311 -11.34 -12.01 -7.49
CA SER A 311 -10.92 -13.42 -7.40
C SER A 311 -11.46 -14.09 -6.15
N ALA A 312 -11.39 -13.41 -5.00
CA ALA A 312 -11.93 -13.87 -3.73
C ALA A 312 -13.47 -13.79 -3.66
N ARG A 313 -14.14 -13.09 -4.56
CA ARG A 313 -15.58 -12.80 -4.51
C ARG A 313 -16.05 -12.28 -3.14
N CYS A 314 -15.24 -11.42 -2.53
CA CYS A 314 -15.42 -10.93 -1.16
C CYS A 314 -15.86 -9.47 -1.10
N GLY A 315 -16.42 -8.95 -2.18
CA GLY A 315 -16.85 -7.57 -2.28
C GLY A 315 -17.19 -7.17 -3.70
N GLU A 316 -17.15 -5.87 -3.97
CA GLU A 316 -17.46 -5.32 -5.30
C GLU A 316 -16.36 -4.34 -5.74
N VAL A 317 -15.93 -4.48 -7.00
CA VAL A 317 -14.99 -3.57 -7.66
C VAL A 317 -15.78 -2.56 -8.50
N ILE A 318 -15.61 -1.28 -8.19
CA ILE A 318 -16.24 -0.16 -8.90
C ILE A 318 -15.40 0.14 -10.14
N PRO A 319 -15.97 -0.01 -11.37
CA PRO A 319 -15.21 0.11 -12.61
C PRO A 319 -14.81 1.55 -12.93
N GLU A 320 -13.82 1.71 -13.81
CA GLU A 320 -13.50 2.96 -14.46
C GLU A 320 -14.29 3.12 -15.79
N PRO A 321 -14.68 4.35 -16.15
CA PRO A 321 -14.50 5.61 -15.39
C PRO A 321 -15.38 5.63 -14.13
N PHE A 322 -14.80 6.08 -13.02
CA PHE A 322 -15.48 6.12 -11.73
C PHE A 322 -16.84 6.84 -11.80
N ASN A 323 -17.86 6.19 -11.24
CA ASN A 323 -19.20 6.75 -11.11
C ASN A 323 -19.65 6.73 -9.64
N GLN A 324 -19.96 7.92 -9.08
CA GLN A 324 -20.39 8.06 -7.69
C GLN A 324 -21.69 7.28 -7.40
N SER A 325 -22.65 7.29 -8.34
CA SER A 325 -23.94 6.60 -8.15
C SER A 325 -23.77 5.08 -8.09
N THR A 326 -22.78 4.51 -8.78
CA THR A 326 -22.43 3.10 -8.65
C THR A 326 -21.91 2.80 -7.25
N LEU A 327 -20.95 3.56 -6.73
CA LEU A 327 -20.46 3.40 -5.36
C LEU A 327 -21.59 3.54 -4.32
N ASN A 328 -22.47 4.53 -4.50
CA ASN A 328 -23.60 4.76 -3.60
C ASN A 328 -24.53 3.53 -3.53
N ARG A 329 -24.87 2.97 -4.69
CA ARG A 329 -25.72 1.77 -4.80
C ARG A 329 -25.03 0.54 -4.18
N SER A 330 -23.74 0.33 -4.47
CA SER A 330 -22.99 -0.80 -3.92
C SER A 330 -22.91 -0.71 -2.40
N LEU A 331 -22.65 0.47 -1.85
CA LEU A 331 -22.64 0.66 -0.39
C LEU A 331 -24.02 0.43 0.23
N PHE A 332 -25.08 0.98 -0.37
CA PHE A 332 -26.44 0.77 0.09
C PHE A 332 -26.79 -0.73 0.11
N ASN A 333 -26.58 -1.44 -1.00
CA ASN A 333 -26.87 -2.87 -1.12
C ASN A 333 -26.09 -3.69 -0.09
N ALA A 334 -24.81 -3.38 0.08
CA ALA A 334 -23.97 -4.08 1.04
C ALA A 334 -24.41 -3.85 2.50
N LEU A 335 -24.86 -2.64 2.84
CA LEU A 335 -25.30 -2.33 4.21
C LEU A 335 -26.70 -2.87 4.53
N GLU A 336 -27.60 -2.93 3.55
CA GLU A 336 -28.96 -3.46 3.73
C GLU A 336 -29.00 -5.00 3.79
N ASN A 337 -28.01 -5.68 3.20
CA ASN A 337 -28.05 -7.13 3.01
C ASN A 337 -26.99 -7.85 3.87
N ASP A 338 -27.41 -8.28 5.08
CA ASP A 338 -26.56 -9.04 6.00
C ASP A 338 -26.10 -10.38 5.41
N ALA A 339 -26.97 -11.06 4.66
CA ALA A 339 -26.64 -12.34 4.02
C ALA A 339 -25.52 -12.17 2.98
N LEU A 340 -25.55 -11.08 2.20
CA LEU A 340 -24.51 -10.75 1.23
C LEU A 340 -23.16 -10.49 1.93
N ARG A 341 -23.16 -9.69 3.00
CA ARG A 341 -21.92 -9.43 3.75
C ARG A 341 -21.35 -10.70 4.37
N ASN A 342 -22.21 -11.56 4.93
CA ASN A 342 -21.78 -12.84 5.50
C ASN A 342 -21.18 -13.77 4.43
N GLN A 343 -21.78 -13.83 3.25
CA GLN A 343 -21.25 -14.59 2.11
C GLN A 343 -19.88 -14.05 1.68
N TRP A 344 -19.74 -12.74 1.53
CA TRP A 344 -18.45 -12.11 1.18
C TRP A 344 -17.37 -12.36 2.23
N ALA A 345 -17.75 -12.30 3.52
CA ALA A 345 -16.83 -12.59 4.61
C ALA A 345 -16.35 -14.05 4.61
N GLU A 346 -17.23 -15.00 4.30
CA GLU A 346 -16.88 -16.42 4.16
C GLU A 346 -15.95 -16.66 2.98
N HIS A 347 -16.26 -16.06 1.82
CA HIS A 347 -15.40 -16.12 0.64
C HIS A 347 -14.01 -15.53 0.92
N ALA A 348 -13.93 -14.39 1.63
CA ALA A 348 -12.65 -13.78 2.00
C ALA A 348 -11.80 -14.74 2.84
N ARG A 349 -12.40 -15.37 3.86
CA ARG A 349 -11.69 -16.34 4.71
C ARG A 349 -11.22 -17.56 3.92
N HIS A 350 -12.09 -18.11 3.08
CA HIS A 350 -11.72 -19.25 2.24
C HIS A 350 -10.56 -18.91 1.31
N TYR A 351 -10.59 -17.75 0.67
CA TYR A 351 -9.52 -17.27 -0.20
C TYR A 351 -8.20 -17.09 0.56
N ALA A 352 -8.25 -16.51 1.75
CA ALA A 352 -7.07 -16.33 2.60
C ALA A 352 -6.45 -17.67 3.08
N ASP A 353 -7.24 -18.75 3.11
CA ASP A 353 -6.78 -20.09 3.45
C ASP A 353 -6.16 -20.84 2.28
N SER A 354 -6.62 -20.58 1.04
CA SER A 354 -6.22 -21.30 -0.17
C SER A 354 -5.10 -20.63 -0.96
N GLU A 355 -4.92 -19.30 -0.83
CA GLU A 355 -4.00 -18.54 -1.65
C GLU A 355 -2.75 -18.07 -0.89
N ASP A 356 -1.64 -17.95 -1.61
CA ASP A 356 -0.40 -17.41 -1.07
C ASP A 356 -0.47 -15.88 -0.98
N LEU A 357 -0.83 -15.38 0.20
CA LEU A 357 -0.86 -13.96 0.53
C LEU A 357 0.32 -13.52 1.41
N TYR A 358 1.29 -14.39 1.68
CA TYR A 358 2.24 -14.22 2.79
C TYR A 358 3.71 -14.28 2.38
N SER A 359 4.06 -15.01 1.32
CA SER A 359 5.44 -15.40 0.99
C SER A 359 6.30 -14.33 0.28
N LEU A 360 5.81 -13.08 0.19
CA LEU A 360 6.58 -11.99 -0.44
C LEU A 360 8.01 -11.87 0.10
N PRO A 361 8.28 -11.83 1.42
CA PRO A 361 9.63 -11.61 1.91
C PRO A 361 10.58 -12.74 1.53
N GLU A 362 10.09 -13.98 1.55
CA GLU A 362 10.85 -15.18 1.19
C GLU A 362 11.21 -15.17 -0.29
N LYS A 363 10.24 -14.95 -1.17
CA LYS A 363 10.46 -14.90 -2.62
C LYS A 363 11.33 -13.73 -3.06
N VAL A 364 11.17 -12.57 -2.41
CA VAL A 364 12.06 -11.43 -2.66
C VAL A 364 13.49 -11.75 -2.21
N ALA A 365 13.67 -12.37 -1.04
CA ALA A 365 14.98 -12.77 -0.56
C ALA A 365 15.64 -13.80 -1.51
N ASP A 366 14.86 -14.73 -2.07
CA ASP A 366 15.38 -15.71 -3.06
C ASP A 366 15.97 -15.00 -4.29
N ILE A 367 15.26 -14.03 -4.86
CA ILE A 367 15.74 -13.26 -6.02
C ILE A 367 16.97 -12.42 -5.65
N ILE A 368 16.98 -11.77 -4.48
CA ILE A 368 18.12 -10.98 -4.01
C ILE A 368 19.37 -11.84 -3.88
N LEU A 369 19.22 -13.06 -3.36
CA LEU A 369 20.31 -13.98 -3.10
C LEU A 369 20.72 -14.81 -4.32
N GLY A 370 19.94 -14.74 -5.40
CA GLY A 370 20.17 -15.55 -6.61
C GLY A 370 19.86 -17.04 -6.39
N CYS A 371 18.98 -17.36 -5.46
CA CYS A 371 18.48 -18.72 -5.29
C CYS A 371 17.46 -19.01 -6.40
N GLU A 372 17.82 -19.83 -7.38
CA GLU A 372 16.86 -20.35 -8.35
C GLU A 372 15.94 -21.34 -7.63
N HIS A 373 14.63 -21.16 -7.75
CA HIS A 373 13.68 -22.20 -7.41
C HIS A 373 13.59 -23.15 -8.61
N ASP A 374 14.07 -24.37 -8.43
CA ASP A 374 13.76 -25.50 -9.32
C ASP A 374 12.25 -25.81 -9.32
#